data_f1a98a350da43beb3a8e3c1926fdd79a
#
_entry.id   f1a98a350da43beb3a8e3c1926fdd79a
#
_cell.length_a   1.000
_cell.length_b   1.000
_cell.length_c   1.000
_cell.angle_alpha   90.00
_cell.angle_beta   90.00
_cell.angle_gamma   90.00
#
_symmetry.space_group_name_H-M   'P 1'
#
loop_
_entity.id
_entity.type
_entity.pdbx_description
1 polymer ?
#
loop_
_entity_poly.entity_id
_entity_poly.type
_entity_poly.pdbx_seq_one_letter_code
_entity_poly.pdbx_strand_id
1 'polypeptide(L)'
;MTRYRSLTALQRDLSGCRLCVQAGYPLESWPVVERAAGQRAYLFGQAPGIVEGAEGRPWRGRAGATLRRWLRVEEDELYATFYCAAVTRCYPGRPASGRGDRTPSATERELCSRWTANELRLLRPQLIVTVGGLALRQLLGLTTLTEAIGKSYVLGDAIVIPLPHPSGASGWLNDAENRARLGKALTHVRRELARLA
;
A
#
# COMPACT_ATOMS: atom_id res chain seq x y z
N MET A 1 -0.79 -18.61 -14.05
CA MET A 1 -0.88 -17.18 -13.66
C MET A 1 -0.71 -16.32 -14.91
N THR A 2 -1.64 -15.42 -15.27
CA THR A 2 -1.55 -14.56 -16.46
C THR A 2 -0.34 -13.64 -16.33
N ARG A 3 0.53 -13.63 -17.34
CA ARG A 3 1.73 -12.78 -17.38
C ARG A 3 1.47 -11.59 -18.31
N TYR A 4 1.34 -10.40 -17.75
CA TYR A 4 1.12 -9.18 -18.51
C TYR A 4 2.40 -8.69 -19.19
N ARG A 5 2.26 -8.05 -20.36
CA ARG A 5 3.38 -7.44 -21.09
C ARG A 5 3.52 -5.94 -20.85
N SER A 6 2.47 -5.29 -20.33
CA SER A 6 2.48 -3.85 -19.99
C SER A 6 1.63 -3.56 -18.77
N LEU A 7 1.93 -2.46 -18.08
CA LEU A 7 1.14 -1.94 -16.97
C LEU A 7 -0.27 -1.53 -17.39
N THR A 8 -0.41 -0.94 -18.57
CA THR A 8 -1.72 -0.53 -19.11
C THR A 8 -2.65 -1.73 -19.27
N ALA A 9 -2.16 -2.85 -19.83
CA ALA A 9 -2.96 -4.06 -19.96
C ALA A 9 -3.31 -4.66 -18.60
N LEU A 10 -2.36 -4.68 -17.65
CA LEU A 10 -2.60 -5.13 -16.29
C LEU A 10 -3.65 -4.27 -15.58
N GLN A 11 -3.54 -2.95 -15.65
CA GLN A 11 -4.45 -2.02 -14.97
C GLN A 11 -5.87 -2.09 -15.54
N ARG A 12 -6.01 -2.24 -16.86
CA ARG A 12 -7.33 -2.46 -17.49
C ARG A 12 -8.01 -3.70 -16.92
N ASP A 13 -7.32 -4.83 -16.87
CA ASP A 13 -7.89 -6.08 -16.39
C ASP A 13 -8.09 -6.08 -14.86
N LEU A 14 -7.19 -5.42 -14.12
CA LEU A 14 -7.33 -5.19 -12.68
C LEU A 14 -8.57 -4.37 -12.37
N SER A 15 -8.83 -3.28 -13.10
CA SER A 15 -10.00 -2.42 -12.88
C SER A 15 -11.33 -3.18 -13.00
N GLY A 16 -11.39 -4.22 -13.83
CA GLY A 16 -12.54 -5.11 -13.99
C GLY A 16 -12.56 -6.33 -13.07
N CYS A 17 -11.59 -6.47 -12.14
CA CYS A 17 -11.44 -7.69 -11.33
C CYS A 17 -12.60 -7.86 -10.34
N ARG A 18 -13.20 -9.06 -10.33
CA ARG A 18 -14.26 -9.46 -9.39
C ARG A 18 -14.01 -10.83 -8.74
N LEU A 19 -12.75 -11.28 -8.68
CA LEU A 19 -12.39 -12.61 -8.16
C LEU A 19 -12.88 -12.86 -6.72
N CYS A 20 -12.75 -11.86 -5.85
CA CYS A 20 -13.22 -11.99 -4.46
C CYS A 20 -14.75 -12.11 -4.41
N VAL A 21 -15.49 -11.34 -5.22
CA VAL A 21 -16.96 -11.45 -5.30
C VAL A 21 -17.38 -12.82 -5.82
N GLN A 22 -16.71 -13.33 -6.85
CA GLN A 22 -16.94 -14.68 -7.39
C GLN A 22 -16.64 -15.78 -6.36
N ALA A 23 -15.73 -15.51 -5.43
CA ALA A 23 -15.42 -16.40 -4.29
C ALA A 23 -16.32 -16.17 -3.07
N GLY A 24 -17.40 -15.38 -3.18
CA GLY A 24 -18.39 -15.15 -2.12
C GLY A 24 -18.03 -14.08 -1.11
N TYR A 25 -16.99 -13.26 -1.35
CA TYR A 25 -16.64 -12.15 -0.45
C TYR A 25 -17.42 -10.88 -0.81
N PRO A 26 -18.14 -10.25 0.15
CA PRO A 26 -18.90 -9.03 -0.09
C PRO A 26 -17.95 -7.84 -0.16
N LEU A 27 -17.52 -7.47 -1.37
CA LEU A 27 -16.74 -6.25 -1.58
C LEU A 27 -17.66 -5.06 -1.82
N GLU A 28 -17.35 -3.93 -1.20
CA GLU A 28 -18.14 -2.69 -1.27
C GLU A 28 -17.60 -1.70 -2.31
N SER A 29 -16.58 -2.07 -3.09
CA SER A 29 -16.07 -1.23 -4.19
C SER A 29 -15.59 -2.03 -5.38
N TRP A 30 -15.37 -1.35 -6.49
CA TRP A 30 -14.50 -1.81 -7.55
C TRP A 30 -13.02 -1.68 -7.13
N PRO A 31 -12.08 -2.32 -7.85
CA PRO A 31 -10.67 -2.12 -7.60
C PRO A 31 -10.26 -0.66 -7.72
N VAL A 32 -9.56 -0.17 -6.72
CA VAL A 32 -8.96 1.16 -6.70
C VAL A 32 -7.59 1.09 -7.36
N VAL A 33 -7.45 1.77 -8.49
CA VAL A 33 -6.26 1.69 -9.35
C VAL A 33 -5.85 3.10 -9.77
N GLU A 34 -4.66 3.55 -9.33
CA GLU A 34 -4.08 4.80 -9.80
C GLU A 34 -3.27 4.57 -11.07
N ARG A 35 -3.26 5.57 -11.94
CA ARG A 35 -2.59 5.51 -13.24
C ARG A 35 -1.07 5.40 -13.06
N ALA A 36 -0.45 4.47 -13.78
CA ALA A 36 1.00 4.40 -13.87
C ALA A 36 1.52 5.52 -14.80
N ALA A 37 2.54 6.25 -14.32
CA ALA A 37 3.18 7.35 -15.04
C ALA A 37 4.72 7.28 -14.94
N GLY A 38 5.27 6.05 -14.93
CA GLY A 38 6.72 5.84 -14.88
C GLY A 38 7.34 5.97 -13.48
N GLN A 39 6.53 5.90 -12.42
CA GLN A 39 7.02 5.98 -11.04
C GLN A 39 8.06 4.88 -10.76
N ARG A 40 9.15 5.26 -10.10
CA ARG A 40 10.22 4.35 -9.65
C ARG A 40 10.07 3.97 -8.18
N ALA A 41 9.13 4.57 -7.47
CA ALA A 41 8.77 4.25 -6.10
C ALA A 41 7.37 3.60 -6.05
N TYR A 42 7.20 2.61 -5.14
CA TYR A 42 5.98 1.83 -4.96
C TYR A 42 5.48 2.02 -3.53
N LEU A 43 4.26 2.52 -3.37
CA LEU A 43 3.62 2.71 -2.07
C LEU A 43 2.60 1.59 -1.84
N PHE A 44 2.86 0.73 -0.86
CA PHE A 44 2.10 -0.51 -0.65
C PHE A 44 1.36 -0.50 0.68
N GLY A 45 0.04 -0.33 0.61
CA GLY A 45 -0.86 -0.31 1.77
C GLY A 45 -1.56 -1.64 2.04
N GLN A 46 -2.53 -1.64 2.96
CA GLN A 46 -3.33 -2.80 3.31
C GLN A 46 -4.48 -3.04 2.31
N ALA A 47 -5.40 -2.10 2.21
CA ALA A 47 -6.57 -2.11 1.36
C ALA A 47 -7.10 -0.67 1.22
N PRO A 48 -7.89 -0.35 0.19
CA PRO A 48 -8.66 0.89 0.14
C PRO A 48 -9.61 0.99 1.33
N GLY A 49 -9.77 2.18 1.90
CA GLY A 49 -10.84 2.51 2.84
C GLY A 49 -12.12 2.89 2.12
N ILE A 50 -13.15 3.28 2.89
CA ILE A 50 -14.46 3.66 2.35
C ILE A 50 -14.38 4.84 1.37
N VAL A 51 -13.55 5.85 1.67
CA VAL A 51 -13.36 7.04 0.82
C VAL A 51 -12.69 6.64 -0.48
N GLU A 52 -11.60 5.87 -0.40
CA GLU A 52 -10.87 5.38 -1.56
C GLU A 52 -11.75 4.48 -2.44
N GLY A 53 -12.58 3.64 -1.81
CA GLY A 53 -13.54 2.78 -2.52
C GLY A 53 -14.61 3.57 -3.27
N ALA A 54 -15.10 4.67 -2.70
CA ALA A 54 -16.11 5.54 -3.31
C ALA A 54 -15.52 6.42 -4.43
N GLU A 55 -14.31 6.98 -4.22
CA GLU A 55 -13.67 7.87 -5.18
C GLU A 55 -12.86 7.14 -6.27
N GLY A 56 -12.58 5.84 -6.08
CA GLY A 56 -11.75 5.06 -7.00
C GLY A 56 -10.26 5.45 -7.00
N ARG A 57 -9.80 6.18 -5.97
CA ARG A 57 -8.45 6.73 -5.89
C ARG A 57 -7.79 6.36 -4.57
N PRO A 58 -6.51 5.88 -4.54
CA PRO A 58 -5.84 5.49 -3.30
C PRO A 58 -5.45 6.70 -2.44
N TRP A 59 -5.40 6.51 -1.10
CA TRP A 59 -4.89 7.49 -0.14
C TRP A 59 -5.65 8.83 -0.09
N ARG A 60 -6.95 8.83 -0.38
CA ARG A 60 -7.83 10.02 -0.34
C ARG A 60 -8.31 10.38 1.06
N GLY A 61 -8.54 9.39 1.89
CA GLY A 61 -9.08 9.57 3.24
C GLY A 61 -8.08 10.16 4.25
N ARG A 62 -8.49 10.20 5.53
CA ARG A 62 -7.67 10.76 6.63
C ARG A 62 -6.29 10.11 6.77
N ALA A 63 -6.20 8.81 6.52
CA ALA A 63 -4.92 8.10 6.53
C ALA A 63 -3.98 8.63 5.44
N GLY A 64 -4.50 8.88 4.25
CA GLY A 64 -3.74 9.50 3.15
C GLY A 64 -3.26 10.90 3.46
N ALA A 65 -4.11 11.74 4.05
CA ALA A 65 -3.72 13.09 4.49
C ALA A 65 -2.57 13.06 5.53
N THR A 66 -2.62 12.11 6.48
CA THR A 66 -1.54 11.93 7.45
C THR A 66 -0.26 11.43 6.78
N LEU A 67 -0.37 10.49 5.85
CA LEU A 67 0.78 9.96 5.11
C LEU A 67 1.48 11.05 4.29
N ARG A 68 0.72 11.89 3.57
CA ARG A 68 1.27 13.03 2.81
C ARG A 68 2.04 13.99 3.72
N ARG A 69 1.48 14.33 4.91
CA ARG A 69 2.21 15.15 5.90
C ARG A 69 3.53 14.51 6.35
N TRP A 70 3.55 13.19 6.58
CA TRP A 70 4.79 12.49 6.94
C TRP A 70 5.82 12.53 5.82
N LEU A 71 5.39 12.32 4.59
CA LEU A 71 6.26 12.32 3.42
C LEU A 71 6.64 13.75 2.98
N ARG A 72 5.90 14.78 3.43
CA ARG A 72 6.02 16.20 3.05
C ARG A 72 5.78 16.40 1.55
N VAL A 73 4.72 15.81 1.05
CA VAL A 73 4.27 15.91 -0.33
C VAL A 73 2.81 16.33 -0.39
N GLU A 74 2.45 17.08 -1.43
CA GLU A 74 1.07 17.35 -1.78
C GLU A 74 0.45 16.13 -2.51
N GLU A 75 -0.84 16.19 -2.76
CA GLU A 75 -1.56 15.04 -3.29
C GLU A 75 -1.08 14.64 -4.69
N ASP A 76 -0.97 15.59 -5.60
CA ASP A 76 -0.53 15.31 -6.97
C ASP A 76 0.93 14.84 -7.00
N GLU A 77 1.77 15.37 -6.11
CA GLU A 77 3.14 14.93 -5.94
C GLU A 77 3.23 13.50 -5.42
N LEU A 78 2.31 13.07 -4.52
CA LEU A 78 2.25 11.68 -4.06
C LEU A 78 2.07 10.72 -5.25
N TYR A 79 1.13 11.02 -6.15
CA TYR A 79 0.85 10.15 -7.30
C TYR A 79 1.90 10.27 -8.41
N ALA A 80 2.55 11.42 -8.56
CA ALA A 80 3.68 11.56 -9.46
C ALA A 80 4.89 10.75 -9.00
N THR A 81 5.11 10.68 -7.67
CA THR A 81 6.27 10.01 -7.06
C THR A 81 6.05 8.51 -6.91
N PHE A 82 4.87 8.10 -6.45
CA PHE A 82 4.59 6.71 -6.08
C PHE A 82 3.54 6.06 -6.97
N TYR A 83 3.83 4.86 -7.42
CA TYR A 83 2.77 3.94 -7.84
C TYR A 83 2.06 3.40 -6.60
N CYS A 84 0.82 3.83 -6.39
CA CYS A 84 0.06 3.50 -5.20
C CYS A 84 -0.69 2.17 -5.36
N ALA A 85 -0.43 1.24 -4.47
CA ALA A 85 -1.02 -0.10 -4.45
C ALA A 85 -1.35 -0.56 -3.01
N ALA A 86 -2.04 -1.68 -2.89
CA ALA A 86 -2.37 -2.29 -1.62
C ALA A 86 -2.42 -3.82 -1.73
N VAL A 87 -2.39 -4.53 -0.60
CA VAL A 87 -2.47 -5.99 -0.54
C VAL A 87 -3.74 -6.49 -1.22
N THR A 88 -4.88 -5.81 -0.99
CA THR A 88 -6.09 -5.99 -1.80
C THR A 88 -6.50 -4.67 -2.44
N ARG A 89 -7.15 -4.72 -3.60
CA ARG A 89 -7.44 -3.54 -4.43
C ARG A 89 -8.84 -2.96 -4.21
N CYS A 90 -9.70 -3.66 -3.50
CA CYS A 90 -11.08 -3.23 -3.23
C CYS A 90 -11.24 -2.87 -1.75
N TYR A 91 -12.20 -1.98 -1.47
CA TYR A 91 -12.65 -1.74 -0.10
C TYR A 91 -13.35 -3.00 0.42
N PRO A 92 -12.82 -3.61 1.50
CA PRO A 92 -13.35 -4.88 1.98
C PRO A 92 -14.64 -4.74 2.81
N GLY A 93 -15.09 -3.51 3.07
CA GLY A 93 -16.24 -3.25 3.93
C GLY A 93 -15.88 -3.10 5.41
N ARG A 94 -16.89 -2.97 6.24
CA ARG A 94 -16.77 -2.86 7.70
C ARG A 94 -16.80 -4.24 8.36
N PRO A 95 -16.12 -4.43 9.50
CA PRO A 95 -16.28 -5.63 10.31
C PRO A 95 -17.66 -5.63 11.00
N ALA A 96 -18.10 -6.79 11.49
CA ALA A 96 -19.34 -6.92 12.25
C ALA A 96 -19.43 -5.99 13.48
N SER A 97 -18.27 -5.63 14.08
CA SER A 97 -18.17 -4.64 15.16
C SER A 97 -18.55 -3.21 14.74
N GLY A 98 -18.65 -2.92 13.45
CA GLY A 98 -18.96 -1.61 12.89
C GLY A 98 -17.85 -0.55 13.03
N ARG A 99 -16.72 -0.89 13.64
CA ARG A 99 -15.61 0.06 13.87
C ARG A 99 -14.44 -0.18 12.91
N GLY A 100 -14.08 0.88 12.17
CA GLY A 100 -12.98 0.85 11.20
C GLY A 100 -13.29 0.00 9.97
N ASP A 101 -12.25 -0.29 9.18
CA ASP A 101 -12.34 -1.10 7.98
C ASP A 101 -11.95 -2.55 8.31
N ARG A 102 -12.62 -3.50 7.66
CA ARG A 102 -12.32 -4.93 7.80
C ARG A 102 -10.93 -5.22 7.23
N THR A 103 -10.16 -6.02 7.94
CA THR A 103 -8.92 -6.57 7.39
C THR A 103 -9.24 -7.65 6.35
N PRO A 104 -8.66 -7.60 5.14
CA PRO A 104 -8.84 -8.64 4.14
C PRO A 104 -8.43 -10.02 4.66
N SER A 105 -9.24 -11.05 4.38
CA SER A 105 -8.96 -12.44 4.75
C SER A 105 -7.73 -12.99 4.02
N ALA A 106 -7.24 -14.16 4.45
CA ALA A 106 -6.12 -14.83 3.78
C ALA A 106 -6.45 -15.13 2.30
N THR A 107 -7.64 -15.63 2.03
CA THR A 107 -8.09 -15.96 0.67
C THR A 107 -8.22 -14.72 -0.21
N GLU A 108 -8.77 -13.60 0.29
CA GLU A 108 -8.83 -12.35 -0.48
C GLU A 108 -7.43 -11.85 -0.83
N ARG A 109 -6.48 -11.95 0.10
CA ARG A 109 -5.08 -11.58 -0.15
C ARG A 109 -4.42 -12.47 -1.20
N GLU A 110 -4.67 -13.77 -1.14
CA GLU A 110 -4.15 -14.73 -2.11
C GLU A 110 -4.70 -14.46 -3.52
N LEU A 111 -6.03 -14.30 -3.66
CA LEU A 111 -6.69 -13.96 -4.92
C LEU A 111 -6.14 -12.66 -5.52
N CYS A 112 -5.79 -11.68 -4.67
CA CYS A 112 -5.29 -10.39 -5.09
C CYS A 112 -3.77 -10.36 -5.35
N SER A 113 -3.00 -11.31 -4.81
CA SER A 113 -1.53 -11.34 -4.85
C SER A 113 -0.96 -11.33 -6.28
N ARG A 114 -1.68 -11.93 -7.23
CA ARG A 114 -1.33 -11.96 -8.65
C ARG A 114 -1.11 -10.57 -9.27
N TRP A 115 -1.86 -9.58 -8.79
CA TRP A 115 -1.75 -8.20 -9.26
C TRP A 115 -0.44 -7.58 -8.79
N THR A 116 -0.15 -7.66 -7.49
CA THR A 116 1.11 -7.17 -6.90
C THR A 116 2.33 -7.83 -7.55
N ALA A 117 2.31 -9.15 -7.77
CA ALA A 117 3.42 -9.85 -8.40
C ALA A 117 3.70 -9.35 -9.84
N ASN A 118 2.65 -9.10 -10.63
CA ASN A 118 2.81 -8.56 -11.98
C ASN A 118 3.22 -7.09 -11.97
N GLU A 119 2.70 -6.26 -11.05
CA GLU A 119 3.12 -4.86 -10.90
C GLU A 119 4.61 -4.75 -10.58
N LEU A 120 5.09 -5.44 -9.56
CA LEU A 120 6.50 -5.42 -9.15
C LEU A 120 7.42 -5.87 -10.30
N ARG A 121 7.01 -6.90 -11.04
CA ARG A 121 7.76 -7.39 -12.21
C ARG A 121 7.82 -6.38 -13.36
N LEU A 122 6.74 -5.63 -13.60
CA LEU A 122 6.65 -4.68 -14.70
C LEU A 122 7.26 -3.31 -14.34
N LEU A 123 7.01 -2.83 -13.12
CA LEU A 123 7.49 -1.54 -12.63
C LEU A 123 8.98 -1.58 -12.29
N ARG A 124 9.47 -2.69 -11.73
CA ARG A 124 10.82 -2.80 -11.15
C ARG A 124 11.16 -1.61 -10.26
N PRO A 125 10.35 -1.35 -9.22
CA PRO A 125 10.57 -0.18 -8.38
C PRO A 125 11.93 -0.27 -7.70
N GLN A 126 12.58 0.87 -7.49
CA GLN A 126 13.82 0.97 -6.74
C GLN A 126 13.59 1.26 -5.26
N LEU A 127 12.44 1.85 -4.95
CA LEU A 127 11.98 2.07 -3.58
C LEU A 127 10.59 1.46 -3.41
N ILE A 128 10.39 0.72 -2.31
CA ILE A 128 9.08 0.26 -1.86
C ILE A 128 8.85 0.79 -0.45
N VAL A 129 7.76 1.51 -0.24
CA VAL A 129 7.31 1.93 1.08
C VAL A 129 6.11 1.09 1.47
N THR A 130 6.26 0.20 2.48
CA THR A 130 5.13 -0.55 3.02
C THR A 130 4.47 0.23 4.14
N VAL A 131 3.13 0.28 4.15
CA VAL A 131 2.35 1.02 5.14
C VAL A 131 1.46 0.06 5.93
N GLY A 132 1.84 -0.15 7.19
CA GLY A 132 1.15 -1.06 8.12
C GLY A 132 1.65 -2.49 8.08
N GLY A 133 1.31 -3.26 9.13
CA GLY A 133 1.84 -4.61 9.36
C GLY A 133 1.40 -5.64 8.32
N LEU A 134 0.20 -5.48 7.72
CA LEU A 134 -0.27 -6.42 6.71
C LEU A 134 0.54 -6.31 5.41
N ALA A 135 0.83 -5.08 4.96
CA ALA A 135 1.66 -4.83 3.79
C ALA A 135 3.08 -5.36 4.00
N LEU A 136 3.66 -5.10 5.17
CA LEU A 136 4.97 -5.61 5.56
C LEU A 136 5.03 -7.15 5.50
N ARG A 137 4.06 -7.81 6.14
CA ARG A 137 3.97 -9.28 6.17
C ARG A 137 3.80 -9.86 4.78
N GLN A 138 2.93 -9.27 3.96
CA GLN A 138 2.64 -9.76 2.62
C GLN A 138 3.86 -9.68 1.70
N LEU A 139 4.71 -8.65 1.87
CA LEU A 139 5.85 -8.41 1.00
C LEU A 139 7.14 -9.09 1.49
N LEU A 140 7.42 -9.03 2.79
CA LEU A 140 8.69 -9.48 3.39
C LEU A 140 8.53 -10.68 4.34
N GLY A 141 7.32 -11.14 4.63
CA GLY A 141 7.08 -12.20 5.61
C GLY A 141 7.29 -11.76 7.07
N LEU A 142 7.65 -10.50 7.33
CA LEU A 142 7.93 -10.01 8.67
C LEU A 142 6.64 -9.78 9.46
N THR A 143 6.60 -10.23 10.71
CA THR A 143 5.40 -10.16 11.58
C THR A 143 5.46 -9.03 12.59
N THR A 144 6.66 -8.58 12.98
CA THR A 144 6.86 -7.57 14.03
C THR A 144 7.09 -6.19 13.41
N LEU A 145 6.00 -5.43 13.23
CA LEU A 145 6.05 -4.11 12.61
C LEU A 145 6.95 -3.14 13.39
N THR A 146 6.82 -3.08 14.72
CA THR A 146 7.57 -2.15 15.59
C THR A 146 9.09 -2.33 15.43
N GLU A 147 9.57 -3.56 15.32
CA GLU A 147 10.99 -3.84 15.14
C GLU A 147 11.49 -3.53 13.72
N ALA A 148 10.58 -3.55 12.74
CA ALA A 148 10.91 -3.29 11.36
C ALA A 148 10.99 -1.80 11.03
N ILE A 149 10.19 -0.94 11.71
CA ILE A 149 10.18 0.51 11.46
C ILE A 149 11.51 1.14 11.89
N GLY A 150 12.07 1.99 11.02
CA GLY A 150 13.37 2.63 11.19
C GLY A 150 14.54 1.81 10.61
N LYS A 151 14.25 0.63 10.05
CA LYS A 151 15.20 -0.19 9.29
C LYS A 151 14.86 -0.15 7.79
N SER A 152 15.83 -0.55 6.97
CA SER A 152 15.66 -0.75 5.53
C SER A 152 15.94 -2.21 5.19
N TYR A 153 15.21 -2.75 4.23
CA TYR A 153 15.33 -4.13 3.75
C TYR A 153 15.57 -4.13 2.24
N VAL A 154 15.96 -5.26 1.69
CA VAL A 154 16.18 -5.44 0.26
C VAL A 154 15.22 -6.50 -0.26
N LEU A 155 14.54 -6.21 -1.37
CA LEU A 155 13.72 -7.15 -2.13
C LEU A 155 14.08 -7.06 -3.62
N GLY A 156 14.84 -7.99 -4.13
CA GLY A 156 15.45 -7.88 -5.45
C GLY A 156 16.33 -6.63 -5.52
N ASP A 157 16.07 -5.74 -6.49
CA ASP A 157 16.78 -4.48 -6.66
C ASP A 157 16.19 -3.32 -5.85
N ALA A 158 15.07 -3.55 -5.14
CA ALA A 158 14.37 -2.50 -4.40
C ALA A 158 14.83 -2.39 -2.95
N ILE A 159 14.95 -1.15 -2.46
CA ILE A 159 15.01 -0.86 -1.02
C ILE A 159 13.58 -0.81 -0.48
N VAL A 160 13.31 -1.54 0.60
CA VAL A 160 11.99 -1.57 1.25
C VAL A 160 12.07 -0.86 2.60
N ILE A 161 11.20 0.13 2.80
CA ILE A 161 11.13 0.92 4.04
C ILE A 161 9.74 0.79 4.64
N PRO A 162 9.60 0.14 5.82
CA PRO A 162 8.33 0.02 6.52
C PRO A 162 7.94 1.31 7.24
N LEU A 163 6.65 1.68 7.13
CA LEU A 163 6.00 2.72 7.91
C LEU A 163 4.83 2.13 8.73
N PRO A 164 4.48 2.72 9.87
CA PRO A 164 3.26 2.35 10.58
C PRO A 164 2.03 2.80 9.80
N HIS A 165 0.85 2.26 10.14
CA HIS A 165 -0.39 2.72 9.51
C HIS A 165 -0.75 4.13 10.02
N PRO A 166 -1.04 5.10 9.12
CA PRO A 166 -1.20 6.52 9.50
C PRO A 166 -2.57 6.86 10.11
N SER A 167 -3.47 5.90 10.30
CA SER A 167 -4.81 6.16 10.86
C SER A 167 -4.80 6.54 12.35
N GLY A 168 -3.70 6.31 13.05
CA GLY A 168 -3.63 6.54 14.52
C GLY A 168 -4.44 5.56 15.37
N ALA A 169 -5.18 4.64 14.78
CA ALA A 169 -6.09 3.73 15.48
C ALA A 169 -5.41 2.79 16.48
N SER A 170 -4.13 2.51 16.28
CA SER A 170 -3.36 1.59 17.15
C SER A 170 -2.73 2.25 18.37
N GLY A 171 -2.79 3.58 18.51
CA GLY A 171 -2.04 4.30 19.57
C GLY A 171 -0.51 4.15 19.47
N TRP A 172 0.02 3.51 18.43
CA TRP A 172 1.45 3.20 18.29
C TRP A 172 2.36 4.43 18.40
N LEU A 173 1.89 5.58 17.91
CA LEU A 173 2.61 6.87 17.99
C LEU A 173 2.52 7.57 19.36
N ASN A 174 1.79 7.02 20.32
CA ASN A 174 1.78 7.57 21.69
C ASN A 174 3.13 7.35 22.39
N ASP A 175 3.86 6.31 21.99
CA ASP A 175 5.20 6.01 22.49
C ASP A 175 6.26 6.89 21.83
N ALA A 176 7.18 7.45 22.65
CA ALA A 176 8.25 8.34 22.16
C ALA A 176 9.29 7.59 21.31
N GLU A 177 9.62 6.35 21.66
CA GLU A 177 10.54 5.52 20.88
C GLU A 177 9.97 5.20 19.50
N ASN A 178 8.68 4.91 19.43
CA ASN A 178 8.00 4.67 18.17
C ASN A 178 7.96 5.92 17.27
N ARG A 179 7.80 7.11 17.84
CA ARG A 179 7.94 8.37 17.09
C ARG A 179 9.36 8.55 16.55
N ALA A 180 10.38 8.22 17.34
CA ALA A 180 11.76 8.26 16.88
C ALA A 180 12.02 7.26 15.74
N ARG A 181 11.48 6.03 15.84
CA ARG A 181 11.53 5.01 14.78
C ARG A 181 10.88 5.51 13.47
N LEU A 182 9.70 6.12 13.57
CA LEU A 182 9.04 6.76 12.41
C LEU A 182 9.92 7.86 11.81
N GLY A 183 10.49 8.73 12.63
CA GLY A 183 11.41 9.79 12.18
C GLY A 183 12.59 9.24 11.35
N LYS A 184 13.21 8.16 11.83
CA LYS A 184 14.29 7.44 11.10
C LYS A 184 13.78 6.88 9.77
N ALA A 185 12.64 6.19 9.77
CA ALA A 185 12.06 5.62 8.55
C ALA A 185 11.77 6.70 7.50
N LEU A 186 11.17 7.83 7.90
CA LEU A 186 10.89 8.95 7.00
C LEU A 186 12.17 9.60 6.46
N THR A 187 13.24 9.66 7.25
CA THR A 187 14.55 10.11 6.76
C THR A 187 15.11 9.16 5.71
N HIS A 188 14.98 7.84 5.90
CA HIS A 188 15.37 6.86 4.90
C HIS A 188 14.55 7.02 3.61
N VAL A 189 13.22 7.17 3.71
CA VAL A 189 12.36 7.39 2.52
C VAL A 189 12.82 8.61 1.74
N ARG A 190 13.00 9.76 2.39
CA ARG A 190 13.45 10.99 1.72
C ARG A 190 14.82 10.84 1.04
N ARG A 191 15.75 10.15 1.70
CA ARG A 191 17.06 9.87 1.12
C ARG A 191 16.96 9.03 -0.15
N GLU A 192 16.16 7.97 -0.13
CA GLU A 192 15.97 7.11 -1.31
C GLU A 192 15.21 7.85 -2.42
N LEU A 193 14.19 8.65 -2.11
CA LEU A 193 13.50 9.48 -3.10
C LEU A 193 14.45 10.48 -3.78
N ALA A 194 15.34 11.12 -3.02
CA ALA A 194 16.35 12.04 -3.58
C ALA A 194 17.35 11.34 -4.54
N ARG A 195 17.54 10.03 -4.41
CA ARG A 195 18.36 9.22 -5.36
C ARG A 195 17.60 8.84 -6.63
N LEU A 196 16.28 8.93 -6.59
CA LEU A 196 15.42 8.62 -7.74
C LEU A 196 15.14 9.84 -8.63
N ALA A 197 15.28 11.04 -8.07
CA ALA A 197 15.13 12.30 -8.81
C ALA A 197 16.30 12.52 -9.75
#